data_d798e387eb1fa7ad8d8cfcb13284c48c
#
_entry.id   d798e387eb1fa7ad8d8cfcb13284c48c
#
_cell.length_a   1.000
_cell.length_b   1.000
_cell.length_c   1.000
_cell.angle_alpha   90.00
_cell.angle_beta   90.00
_cell.angle_gamma   90.00
#
_symmetry.space_group_name_H-M   'P 1'
#
loop_
_entity.id
_entity.type
_entity.pdbx_description
1 polymer ?
#
loop_
_entity_poly.entity_id
_entity_poly.type
_entity_poly.pdbx_seq_one_letter_code
_entity_poly.pdbx_strand_id
1 'polypeptide(L)'
;MRSVNNNVGNLQGVGNMSKKIIVVGGYCASGKSVFSRKLSHLLNIPCFNKDVIKEILGDGFGSEDDMVFNKGSFATFLLMLHIAERFLQVEKTCILESNFKLAEMEQIKALLDKYNYECLTYIFKGDFNVLFDRYMKRDIAEKRHWVHKTAGETNENFKEGHLEHGIGEMGIGQIVNVDTTSFEKVNFDDLFSIAGNFMEGKK
;
A
#
# COMPACT_ATOMS: atom_id res chain seq x y z
N MET A 1 -21.52 -45.28 21.74
CA MET A 1 -21.03 -43.90 21.88
C MET A 1 -19.53 -43.93 22.09
N ARG A 2 -18.73 -43.62 21.08
CA ARG A 2 -17.27 -43.52 21.19
C ARG A 2 -16.92 -42.06 21.42
N SER A 3 -16.26 -41.78 22.53
CA SER A 3 -15.72 -40.48 22.87
C SER A 3 -14.59 -40.12 21.88
N VAL A 4 -14.77 -39.01 21.16
CA VAL A 4 -13.71 -38.39 20.35
C VAL A 4 -12.84 -37.58 21.29
N ASN A 5 -11.66 -38.07 21.60
CA ASN A 5 -10.62 -37.29 22.29
C ASN A 5 -10.10 -36.22 21.32
N ASN A 6 -10.48 -34.98 21.52
CA ASN A 6 -9.86 -33.80 20.87
C ASN A 6 -8.54 -33.49 21.59
N ASN A 7 -7.48 -34.18 21.21
CA ASN A 7 -6.10 -33.71 21.48
C ASN A 7 -5.74 -32.63 20.45
N VAL A 8 -6.15 -31.37 20.72
CA VAL A 8 -5.53 -30.22 20.04
C VAL A 8 -4.17 -30.03 20.69
N GLY A 9 -3.16 -30.63 20.08
CA GLY A 9 -1.77 -30.46 20.49
C GLY A 9 -1.42 -28.97 20.52
N ASN A 10 -0.80 -28.55 21.62
CA ASN A 10 -0.21 -27.24 21.83
C ASN A 10 0.75 -26.90 20.68
N LEU A 11 0.28 -26.09 19.73
CA LEU A 11 1.14 -25.41 18.74
C LEU A 11 1.81 -24.18 19.39
N GLN A 12 2.45 -24.38 20.53
CA GLN A 12 3.36 -23.40 21.11
C GLN A 12 4.74 -23.60 20.50
N GLY A 13 5.06 -22.77 19.48
CA GLY A 13 6.36 -22.80 18.83
C GLY A 13 6.51 -21.85 17.66
N VAL A 14 5.60 -20.89 17.48
CA VAL A 14 5.84 -19.76 16.58
C VAL A 14 6.42 -18.64 17.44
N GLY A 15 7.72 -18.36 17.27
CA GLY A 15 8.39 -17.25 17.94
C GLY A 15 7.51 -16.01 17.83
N ASN A 16 7.51 -15.20 18.87
CA ASN A 16 6.72 -13.96 19.00
C ASN A 16 7.08 -13.02 17.84
N MET A 17 6.49 -13.26 16.66
CA MET A 17 6.60 -12.33 15.53
C MET A 17 5.89 -11.06 15.98
N SER A 18 6.68 -10.03 16.27
CA SER A 18 6.13 -8.72 16.66
C SER A 18 5.03 -8.33 15.65
N LYS A 19 3.92 -7.82 16.17
CA LYS A 19 2.78 -7.33 15.39
C LYS A 19 3.22 -6.13 14.56
N LYS A 20 3.64 -6.37 13.33
CA LYS A 20 4.24 -5.38 12.44
C LYS A 20 3.55 -5.36 11.09
N ILE A 21 3.43 -4.17 10.51
CA ILE A 21 2.89 -3.93 9.18
C ILE A 21 3.74 -2.89 8.45
N ILE A 22 3.77 -2.97 7.13
CA ILE A 22 4.45 -1.99 6.31
C ILE A 22 3.41 -1.27 5.44
N VAL A 23 3.46 0.05 5.43
CA VAL A 23 2.64 0.90 4.56
C VAL A 23 3.55 1.60 3.55
N VAL A 24 3.21 1.51 2.28
CA VAL A 24 3.94 2.19 1.19
C VAL A 24 2.98 3.18 0.54
N GLY A 25 3.15 4.44 0.86
CA GLY A 25 2.28 5.53 0.42
C GLY A 25 3.02 6.61 -0.37
N GLY A 26 2.28 7.63 -0.82
CA GLY A 26 2.82 8.81 -1.50
C GLY A 26 2.32 9.01 -2.92
N TYR A 27 3.01 9.85 -3.69
CA TYR A 27 2.53 10.39 -4.97
C TYR A 27 2.44 9.35 -6.09
N CYS A 28 1.59 9.58 -7.08
CA CYS A 28 1.51 8.79 -8.29
C CYS A 28 2.86 8.79 -9.04
N ALA A 29 3.14 7.72 -9.80
CA ALA A 29 4.35 7.57 -10.61
C ALA A 29 5.70 7.69 -9.85
N SER A 30 5.69 7.61 -8.51
CA SER A 30 6.89 7.70 -7.67
C SER A 30 7.63 6.37 -7.47
N GLY A 31 7.20 5.27 -8.10
CA GLY A 31 7.87 3.97 -8.05
C GLY A 31 7.44 3.04 -6.90
N LYS A 32 6.42 3.40 -6.12
CA LYS A 32 5.88 2.60 -4.99
C LYS A 32 5.63 1.14 -5.34
N SER A 33 4.91 0.89 -6.43
CA SER A 33 4.48 -0.49 -6.78
C SER A 33 5.65 -1.39 -7.20
N VAL A 34 6.72 -0.82 -7.76
CA VAL A 34 7.95 -1.56 -8.05
C VAL A 34 8.70 -1.89 -6.75
N PHE A 35 8.80 -0.90 -5.85
CA PHE A 35 9.43 -1.07 -4.54
C PHE A 35 8.68 -2.09 -3.68
N SER A 36 7.36 -1.91 -3.50
CA SER A 36 6.55 -2.77 -2.64
C SER A 36 6.51 -4.23 -3.12
N ARG A 37 6.51 -4.45 -4.44
CA ARG A 37 6.60 -5.80 -5.02
C ARG A 37 7.95 -6.46 -4.72
N LYS A 38 9.07 -5.75 -4.89
CA LYS A 38 10.39 -6.25 -4.54
C LYS A 38 10.49 -6.53 -3.04
N LEU A 39 10.00 -5.61 -2.20
CA LEU A 39 10.00 -5.75 -0.75
C LEU A 39 9.18 -6.97 -0.31
N SER A 40 8.01 -7.20 -0.90
CA SER A 40 7.16 -8.37 -0.67
C SER A 40 7.92 -9.68 -0.92
N HIS A 41 8.64 -9.78 -2.03
CA HIS A 41 9.46 -10.94 -2.35
C HIS A 41 10.63 -11.11 -1.37
N LEU A 42 11.34 -10.03 -1.04
CA LEU A 42 12.49 -10.08 -0.13
C LEU A 42 12.10 -10.53 1.29
N LEU A 43 10.97 -10.02 1.79
CA LEU A 43 10.48 -10.33 3.14
C LEU A 43 9.58 -11.57 3.18
N ASN A 44 9.20 -12.11 2.03
CA ASN A 44 8.23 -13.22 1.90
C ASN A 44 6.90 -12.94 2.63
N ILE A 45 6.36 -11.73 2.44
CA ILE A 45 5.07 -11.28 2.99
C ILE A 45 4.16 -10.75 1.89
N PRO A 46 2.82 -10.93 1.99
CA PRO A 46 1.91 -10.47 0.96
C PRO A 46 1.87 -8.94 0.88
N CYS A 47 1.73 -8.43 -0.36
CA CYS A 47 1.53 -7.02 -0.65
C CYS A 47 0.16 -6.81 -1.30
N PHE A 48 -0.65 -5.95 -0.71
CA PHE A 48 -1.95 -5.53 -1.23
C PHE A 48 -1.82 -4.16 -1.87
N ASN A 49 -1.92 -4.12 -3.20
CA ASN A 49 -1.91 -2.90 -3.99
C ASN A 49 -3.35 -2.50 -4.31
N LYS A 50 -3.75 -1.28 -3.92
CA LYS A 50 -5.11 -0.76 -4.09
C LYS A 50 -5.49 -0.64 -5.57
N ASP A 51 -4.54 -0.24 -6.43
CA ASP A 51 -4.80 -0.08 -7.86
C ASP A 51 -5.09 -1.44 -8.52
N VAL A 52 -4.34 -2.49 -8.18
CA VAL A 52 -4.59 -3.86 -8.69
C VAL A 52 -5.95 -4.39 -8.22
N ILE A 53 -6.33 -4.15 -6.96
CA ILE A 53 -7.66 -4.55 -6.47
C ILE A 53 -8.76 -3.79 -7.24
N LYS A 54 -8.54 -2.50 -7.54
CA LYS A 54 -9.47 -1.70 -8.32
C LYS A 54 -9.63 -2.22 -9.76
N GLU A 55 -8.54 -2.66 -10.40
CA GLU A 55 -8.55 -3.28 -11.72
C GLU A 55 -9.38 -4.58 -11.72
N ILE A 56 -9.12 -5.48 -10.76
CA ILE A 56 -9.88 -6.74 -10.60
C ILE A 56 -11.37 -6.48 -10.40
N LEU A 57 -11.74 -5.48 -9.59
CA LEU A 57 -13.13 -5.09 -9.41
C LEU A 57 -13.73 -4.52 -10.69
N GLY A 58 -12.98 -3.70 -11.42
CA GLY A 58 -13.38 -3.15 -12.71
C GLY A 58 -13.68 -4.25 -13.74
N ASP A 59 -12.79 -5.23 -13.85
CA ASP A 59 -12.99 -6.40 -14.72
C ASP A 59 -14.24 -7.20 -14.32
N GLY A 60 -14.45 -7.37 -13.03
CA GLY A 60 -15.61 -8.10 -12.50
C GLY A 60 -16.95 -7.40 -12.76
N PHE A 61 -16.96 -6.08 -12.74
CA PHE A 61 -18.18 -5.30 -13.07
C PHE A 61 -18.41 -5.13 -14.57
N GLY A 62 -17.34 -5.20 -15.37
CA GLY A 62 -17.44 -5.28 -16.83
C GLY A 62 -17.97 -4.03 -17.54
N SER A 63 -17.92 -2.85 -16.92
CA SER A 63 -18.42 -1.62 -17.52
C SER A 63 -17.52 -0.41 -17.21
N GLU A 64 -17.43 0.50 -18.16
CA GLU A 64 -16.84 1.84 -17.99
C GLU A 64 -17.79 2.81 -17.25
N ASP A 65 -18.69 2.29 -16.39
CA ASP A 65 -19.65 3.09 -15.65
C ASP A 65 -18.93 4.07 -14.71
N ASP A 66 -19.30 5.32 -14.77
CA ASP A 66 -18.76 6.39 -13.92
C ASP A 66 -18.99 6.10 -12.43
N MET A 67 -20.01 5.33 -12.07
CA MET A 67 -20.24 4.91 -10.70
C MET A 67 -19.13 3.97 -10.20
N VAL A 68 -18.70 3.04 -11.03
CA VAL A 68 -17.56 2.14 -10.71
C VAL A 68 -16.26 2.94 -10.61
N PHE A 69 -16.08 3.92 -11.48
CA PHE A 69 -14.91 4.81 -11.44
C PHE A 69 -14.89 5.67 -10.17
N ASN A 70 -15.98 6.39 -9.87
CA ASN A 70 -16.02 7.37 -8.79
C ASN A 70 -16.11 6.73 -7.39
N LYS A 71 -16.93 5.69 -7.23
CA LYS A 71 -17.08 4.97 -5.94
C LYS A 71 -16.10 3.80 -5.76
N GLY A 72 -15.56 3.27 -6.85
CA GLY A 72 -14.68 2.12 -6.86
C GLY A 72 -13.41 2.33 -6.03
N SER A 73 -12.85 3.53 -6.04
CA SER A 73 -11.64 3.84 -5.25
C SER A 73 -11.87 3.70 -3.74
N PHE A 74 -13.04 4.15 -3.25
CA PHE A 74 -13.39 4.02 -1.84
C PHE A 74 -13.75 2.58 -1.48
N ALA A 75 -14.55 1.90 -2.31
CA ALA A 75 -14.88 0.49 -2.11
C ALA A 75 -13.62 -0.40 -2.09
N THR A 76 -12.69 -0.14 -2.99
CA THR A 76 -11.38 -0.84 -3.03
C THR A 76 -10.59 -0.62 -1.74
N PHE A 77 -10.58 0.60 -1.22
CA PHE A 77 -9.92 0.91 0.06
C PHE A 77 -10.57 0.13 1.22
N LEU A 78 -11.89 0.12 1.31
CA LEU A 78 -12.60 -0.63 2.36
C LEU A 78 -12.31 -2.13 2.27
N LEU A 79 -12.27 -2.70 1.06
CA LEU A 79 -11.91 -4.10 0.85
C LEU A 79 -10.47 -4.37 1.30
N MET A 80 -9.52 -3.52 0.92
CA MET A 80 -8.13 -3.65 1.34
C MET A 80 -7.99 -3.55 2.86
N LEU A 81 -8.70 -2.61 3.49
CA LEU A 81 -8.71 -2.45 4.94
C LEU A 81 -9.30 -3.69 5.65
N HIS A 82 -10.39 -4.25 5.09
CA HIS A 82 -10.96 -5.50 5.61
C HIS A 82 -10.00 -6.69 5.49
N ILE A 83 -9.30 -6.83 4.35
CA ILE A 83 -8.29 -7.88 4.18
C ILE A 83 -7.17 -7.69 5.20
N ALA A 84 -6.65 -6.46 5.36
CA ALA A 84 -5.64 -6.15 6.36
C ALA A 84 -6.11 -6.56 7.76
N GLU A 85 -7.34 -6.21 8.16
CA GLU A 85 -7.90 -6.60 9.45
C GLU A 85 -7.90 -8.12 9.67
N ARG A 86 -8.19 -8.92 8.64
CA ARG A 86 -8.11 -10.41 8.76
C ARG A 86 -6.69 -10.88 9.06
N PHE A 87 -5.67 -10.25 8.46
CA PHE A 87 -4.27 -10.55 8.77
C PHE A 87 -3.89 -10.18 10.20
N LEU A 88 -4.30 -8.98 10.65
CA LEU A 88 -4.03 -8.50 12.00
C LEU A 88 -4.67 -9.39 13.09
N GLN A 89 -5.87 -9.91 12.84
CA GLN A 89 -6.57 -10.82 13.77
C GLN A 89 -5.85 -12.14 14.01
N VAL A 90 -5.09 -12.62 13.05
CA VAL A 90 -4.30 -13.86 13.14
C VAL A 90 -2.81 -13.58 13.33
N GLU A 91 -2.48 -12.36 13.74
CA GLU A 91 -1.11 -11.91 14.02
C GLU A 91 -0.13 -12.09 12.84
N LYS A 92 -0.61 -11.83 11.63
CA LYS A 92 0.19 -11.88 10.41
C LYS A 92 0.52 -10.49 9.88
N THR A 93 1.61 -10.41 9.15
CA THR A 93 2.14 -9.21 8.52
C THR A 93 1.72 -9.12 7.06
N CYS A 94 1.53 -7.90 6.58
CA CYS A 94 1.36 -7.60 5.16
C CYS A 94 1.94 -6.22 4.82
N ILE A 95 2.02 -5.94 3.52
CA ILE A 95 2.32 -4.61 2.98
C ILE A 95 1.03 -4.05 2.39
N LEU A 96 0.70 -2.81 2.73
CA LEU A 96 -0.38 -2.04 2.10
C LEU A 96 0.23 -0.97 1.20
N GLU A 97 -0.15 -0.93 -0.08
CA GLU A 97 0.39 0.02 -1.03
C GLU A 97 -0.71 0.78 -1.77
N SER A 98 -0.62 2.11 -1.73
CA SER A 98 -1.50 3.02 -2.46
C SER A 98 -1.01 4.47 -2.44
N ASN A 99 -1.69 5.34 -3.20
CA ASN A 99 -1.69 6.79 -2.99
C ASN A 99 -2.69 7.14 -1.87
N PHE A 100 -2.41 6.70 -0.66
CA PHE A 100 -3.34 6.89 0.46
C PHE A 100 -3.65 8.37 0.68
N LYS A 101 -4.94 8.69 0.72
CA LYS A 101 -5.45 9.98 1.17
C LYS A 101 -5.26 10.11 2.68
N LEU A 102 -5.21 11.33 3.19
CA LEU A 102 -5.10 11.58 4.63
C LEU A 102 -6.15 10.81 5.43
N ALA A 103 -7.42 10.90 5.04
CA ALA A 103 -8.53 10.19 5.71
C ALA A 103 -8.41 8.65 5.64
N GLU A 104 -7.76 8.10 4.61
CA GLU A 104 -7.48 6.66 4.52
C GLU A 104 -6.36 6.26 5.50
N MET A 105 -5.31 7.09 5.64
CA MET A 105 -4.23 6.86 6.60
C MET A 105 -4.72 6.92 8.06
N GLU A 106 -5.66 7.83 8.37
CA GLU A 106 -6.30 7.89 9.68
C GLU A 106 -7.06 6.59 10.01
N GLN A 107 -7.78 6.03 9.04
CA GLN A 107 -8.48 4.74 9.22
C GLN A 107 -7.50 3.57 9.39
N ILE A 108 -6.41 3.54 8.62
CA ILE A 108 -5.34 2.54 8.78
C ILE A 108 -4.76 2.66 10.20
N LYS A 109 -4.45 3.89 10.65
CA LYS A 109 -3.92 4.13 12.00
C LYS A 109 -4.86 3.59 13.07
N ALA A 110 -6.16 3.92 13.00
CA ALA A 110 -7.16 3.44 13.94
C ALA A 110 -7.24 1.90 13.98
N LEU A 111 -7.13 1.25 12.81
CA LEU A 111 -7.08 -0.21 12.74
C LEU A 111 -5.83 -0.78 13.41
N LEU A 112 -4.65 -0.20 13.19
CA LEU A 112 -3.40 -0.66 13.78
C LEU A 112 -3.39 -0.45 15.31
N ASP A 113 -3.89 0.68 15.79
CA ASP A 113 -4.05 0.96 17.23
C ASP A 113 -4.96 -0.08 17.89
N LYS A 114 -6.10 -0.42 17.23
CA LYS A 114 -7.04 -1.44 17.73
C LYS A 114 -6.39 -2.80 17.99
N TYR A 115 -5.45 -3.20 17.13
CA TYR A 115 -4.77 -4.52 17.22
C TYR A 115 -3.37 -4.44 17.83
N ASN A 116 -2.92 -3.24 18.23
CA ASN A 116 -1.60 -2.99 18.80
C ASN A 116 -0.47 -3.43 17.86
N TYR A 117 -0.50 -2.93 16.62
CA TYR A 117 0.51 -3.17 15.59
C TYR A 117 1.49 -2.01 15.46
N GLU A 118 2.77 -2.33 15.38
CA GLU A 118 3.82 -1.40 14.97
C GLU A 118 3.78 -1.21 13.45
N CYS A 119 4.08 0.00 12.97
CA CYS A 119 4.04 0.33 11.56
C CYS A 119 5.36 0.95 11.10
N LEU A 120 5.81 0.52 9.92
CA LEU A 120 6.82 1.21 9.13
C LEU A 120 6.13 1.80 7.90
N THR A 121 6.20 3.13 7.75
CA THR A 121 5.62 3.83 6.59
C THR A 121 6.72 4.37 5.69
N TYR A 122 6.71 3.96 4.42
CA TYR A 122 7.47 4.62 3.35
C TYR A 122 6.58 5.63 2.65
N ILE A 123 7.05 6.88 2.54
CA ILE A 123 6.36 7.96 1.85
C ILE A 123 7.18 8.37 0.63
N PHE A 124 6.72 7.96 -0.55
CA PHE A 124 7.35 8.26 -1.83
C PHE A 124 6.82 9.57 -2.38
N LYS A 125 7.70 10.55 -2.56
CA LYS A 125 7.41 11.86 -3.14
C LYS A 125 8.42 12.18 -4.24
N GLY A 126 8.23 13.31 -4.93
CA GLY A 126 9.15 13.85 -5.90
C GLY A 126 8.60 15.14 -6.49
N ASP A 127 9.37 15.77 -7.36
CA ASP A 127 8.92 16.95 -8.10
C ASP A 127 7.69 16.63 -8.95
N PHE A 128 6.64 17.45 -8.86
CA PHE A 128 5.37 17.17 -9.53
C PHE A 128 5.49 17.13 -11.06
N ASN A 129 6.34 17.97 -11.66
CA ASN A 129 6.52 17.98 -13.11
C ASN A 129 7.17 16.67 -13.57
N VAL A 130 8.20 16.20 -12.83
CA VAL A 130 8.88 14.94 -13.10
C VAL A 130 7.93 13.75 -12.95
N LEU A 131 7.12 13.76 -11.89
CA LEU A 131 6.15 12.68 -11.63
C LEU A 131 5.02 12.68 -12.65
N PHE A 132 4.52 13.85 -13.07
CA PHE A 132 3.51 13.98 -14.11
C PHE A 132 4.02 13.47 -15.46
N ASP A 133 5.24 13.83 -15.85
CA ASP A 133 5.86 13.32 -17.07
C ASP A 133 5.97 11.79 -17.07
N ARG A 134 6.34 11.18 -15.92
CA ARG A 134 6.38 9.72 -15.76
C ARG A 134 4.99 9.11 -15.82
N TYR A 135 4.01 9.76 -15.21
CA TYR A 135 2.62 9.33 -15.18
C TYR A 135 2.06 9.25 -16.60
N MET A 136 2.24 10.31 -17.41
CA MET A 136 1.79 10.36 -18.80
C MET A 136 2.53 9.38 -19.71
N LYS A 137 3.86 9.27 -19.57
CA LYS A 137 4.66 8.32 -20.37
C LYS A 137 4.26 6.87 -20.10
N ARG A 138 4.01 6.53 -18.86
CA ARG A 138 3.55 5.19 -18.47
C ARG A 138 2.20 4.85 -19.07
N ASP A 139 1.28 5.80 -19.08
CA ASP A 139 -0.07 5.61 -19.60
C ASP A 139 -0.06 5.26 -21.11
N ILE A 140 0.80 5.92 -21.86
CA ILE A 140 1.00 5.64 -23.29
C ILE A 140 1.67 4.28 -23.53
N ALA A 141 2.68 3.94 -22.72
CA ALA A 141 3.51 2.74 -22.92
C ALA A 141 2.82 1.44 -22.49
N GLU A 142 2.02 1.48 -21.42
CA GLU A 142 1.53 0.28 -20.73
C GLU A 142 0.06 -0.06 -21.05
N LYS A 143 -0.64 0.68 -21.93
CA LYS A 143 -2.09 0.51 -22.20
C LYS A 143 -2.86 0.34 -20.91
N ARG A 144 -2.77 1.35 -20.05
CA ARG A 144 -3.26 1.29 -18.69
C ARG A 144 -4.74 0.88 -18.61
N HIS A 145 -5.08 0.11 -17.60
CA HIS A 145 -6.44 -0.35 -17.36
C HIS A 145 -7.43 0.83 -17.32
N TRP A 146 -8.61 0.66 -17.92
CA TRP A 146 -9.64 1.71 -18.09
C TRP A 146 -10.09 2.36 -16.77
N VAL A 147 -10.01 1.66 -15.63
CA VAL A 147 -10.36 2.21 -14.30
C VAL A 147 -9.43 3.35 -13.85
N HIS A 148 -8.29 3.56 -14.53
CA HIS A 148 -7.33 4.62 -14.27
C HIS A 148 -7.41 5.67 -15.40
N LYS A 149 -8.52 6.37 -15.49
CA LYS A 149 -8.71 7.41 -16.53
C LYS A 149 -7.64 8.49 -16.38
N THR A 150 -6.89 8.75 -17.44
CA THR A 150 -5.89 9.81 -17.55
C THR A 150 -6.21 10.83 -18.63
N ALA A 151 -7.20 10.51 -19.48
CA ALA A 151 -7.63 11.40 -20.55
C ALA A 151 -8.07 12.77 -19.98
N GLY A 152 -7.42 13.83 -20.47
CA GLY A 152 -7.67 15.20 -20.00
C GLY A 152 -6.98 15.59 -18.69
N GLU A 153 -6.14 14.73 -18.11
CA GLU A 153 -5.33 15.08 -16.95
C GLU A 153 -4.29 16.14 -17.29
N THR A 154 -4.18 17.18 -16.46
CA THR A 154 -3.17 18.22 -16.57
C THR A 154 -2.21 18.14 -15.39
N ASN A 155 -1.01 18.75 -15.56
CA ASN A 155 -0.05 18.80 -14.45
C ASN A 155 -0.62 19.55 -13.22
N GLU A 156 -1.44 20.54 -13.45
CA GLU A 156 -2.11 21.31 -12.42
C GLU A 156 -3.10 20.44 -11.63
N ASN A 157 -4.04 19.77 -12.32
CA ASN A 157 -5.00 18.84 -11.71
C ASN A 157 -4.32 17.68 -10.99
N PHE A 158 -3.25 17.13 -11.59
CA PHE A 158 -2.44 16.10 -10.97
C PHE A 158 -1.86 16.54 -9.64
N LYS A 159 -1.26 17.73 -9.59
CA LYS A 159 -0.70 18.33 -8.38
C LYS A 159 -1.79 18.64 -7.34
N GLU A 160 -2.83 19.35 -7.76
CA GLU A 160 -3.94 19.76 -6.89
C GLU A 160 -4.62 18.55 -6.25
N GLY A 161 -4.92 17.49 -7.02
CA GLY A 161 -5.51 16.27 -6.50
C GLY A 161 -4.66 15.57 -5.42
N HIS A 162 -3.32 15.64 -5.52
CA HIS A 162 -2.44 15.13 -4.46
C HIS A 162 -2.50 15.99 -3.20
N LEU A 163 -2.48 17.30 -3.35
CA LEU A 163 -2.47 18.25 -2.21
C LEU A 163 -3.84 18.30 -1.51
N GLU A 164 -4.93 18.39 -2.26
CA GLU A 164 -6.29 18.45 -1.72
C GLU A 164 -6.62 17.22 -0.86
N HIS A 165 -6.15 16.05 -1.27
CA HIS A 165 -6.40 14.81 -0.54
C HIS A 165 -5.35 14.49 0.52
N GLY A 166 -4.35 15.35 0.73
CA GLY A 166 -3.28 15.18 1.70
C GLY A 166 -2.45 13.91 1.46
N ILE A 167 -2.26 13.53 0.17
CA ILE A 167 -1.48 12.34 -0.17
C ILE A 167 -0.02 12.54 0.25
N GLY A 168 0.50 11.59 1.04
CA GLY A 168 1.86 11.65 1.56
C GLY A 168 2.08 12.64 2.70
N GLU A 169 1.03 13.25 3.25
CA GLU A 169 1.12 14.17 4.40
C GLU A 169 1.28 13.40 5.73
N MET A 170 0.74 12.20 5.83
CA MET A 170 0.73 11.41 7.06
C MET A 170 1.49 10.10 6.90
N GLY A 171 2.34 9.77 7.88
CA GLY A 171 2.89 8.43 8.12
C GLY A 171 2.42 7.89 9.46
N ILE A 172 2.58 6.59 9.65
CA ILE A 172 2.23 5.87 10.87
C ILE A 172 3.48 5.16 11.38
N GLY A 173 3.78 5.27 12.68
CA GLY A 173 4.94 4.62 13.30
C GLY A 173 6.28 5.17 12.84
N GLN A 174 7.21 4.30 12.46
CA GLN A 174 8.48 4.70 11.87
C GLN A 174 8.26 5.20 10.44
N ILE A 175 8.76 6.39 10.10
CA ILE A 175 8.53 7.04 8.81
C ILE A 175 9.84 7.17 8.04
N VAL A 176 9.83 6.74 6.78
CA VAL A 176 10.91 6.88 5.81
C VAL A 176 10.41 7.68 4.61
N ASN A 177 10.92 8.90 4.47
CA ASN A 177 10.62 9.74 3.31
C ASN A 177 11.58 9.41 2.17
N VAL A 178 11.04 9.18 0.98
CA VAL A 178 11.79 8.79 -0.22
C VAL A 178 11.55 9.82 -1.31
N ASP A 179 12.55 10.63 -1.62
CA ASP A 179 12.51 11.54 -2.78
C ASP A 179 12.89 10.78 -4.04
N THR A 180 11.95 10.65 -4.94
CA THR A 180 12.11 9.94 -6.22
C THR A 180 12.15 10.89 -7.43
N THR A 181 12.43 12.17 -7.21
CA THR A 181 12.67 13.12 -8.30
C THR A 181 13.74 12.57 -9.25
N SER A 182 14.81 11.95 -8.71
CA SER A 182 15.79 11.17 -9.48
C SER A 182 15.96 9.80 -8.85
N PHE A 183 15.57 8.73 -9.57
CA PHE A 183 15.71 7.35 -9.08
C PHE A 183 17.19 6.94 -8.87
N GLU A 184 18.11 7.52 -9.61
CA GLU A 184 19.55 7.26 -9.48
C GLU A 184 20.12 7.69 -8.12
N LYS A 185 19.46 8.63 -7.44
CA LYS A 185 19.84 9.11 -6.12
C LYS A 185 19.23 8.32 -4.98
N VAL A 186 18.29 7.41 -5.27
CA VAL A 186 17.62 6.60 -4.26
C VAL A 186 18.44 5.36 -3.96
N ASN A 187 18.90 5.23 -2.72
CA ASN A 187 19.53 3.99 -2.27
C ASN A 187 18.46 2.97 -1.86
N PHE A 188 18.01 2.16 -2.82
CA PHE A 188 16.99 1.16 -2.57
C PHE A 188 17.45 0.05 -1.62
N ASP A 189 18.75 -0.28 -1.58
CA ASP A 189 19.28 -1.31 -0.70
C ASP A 189 19.17 -0.88 0.77
N ASP A 190 19.40 0.40 1.07
CA ASP A 190 19.15 0.95 2.40
C ASP A 190 17.68 0.87 2.79
N LEU A 191 16.75 1.19 1.85
CA LEU A 191 15.33 1.09 2.12
C LEU A 191 14.91 -0.35 2.43
N PHE A 192 15.43 -1.34 1.71
CA PHE A 192 15.17 -2.75 2.00
C PHE A 192 15.77 -3.18 3.33
N SER A 193 16.98 -2.69 3.67
CA SER A 193 17.64 -2.97 4.94
C SER A 193 16.86 -2.41 6.13
N ILE A 194 16.32 -1.20 6.01
CA ILE A 194 15.44 -0.59 7.04
C ILE A 194 14.22 -1.49 7.29
N ALA A 195 13.56 -1.99 6.24
CA ALA A 195 12.41 -2.88 6.39
C ALA A 195 12.79 -4.21 7.05
N GLY A 196 13.93 -4.81 6.67
CA GLY A 196 14.45 -6.02 7.29
C GLY A 196 14.71 -5.83 8.78
N ASN A 197 15.44 -4.76 9.16
CA ASN A 197 15.71 -4.42 10.56
C ASN A 197 14.42 -4.17 11.36
N PHE A 198 13.47 -3.44 10.77
CA PHE A 198 12.17 -3.22 11.39
C PHE A 198 11.48 -4.56 11.66
N MET A 199 11.41 -5.47 10.68
CA MET A 199 10.78 -6.78 10.85
C MET A 199 11.45 -7.64 11.93
N GLU A 200 12.78 -7.58 12.02
CA GLU A 200 13.58 -8.31 13.02
C GLU A 200 13.57 -7.66 14.42
N GLY A 201 13.05 -6.45 14.57
CA GLY A 201 13.06 -5.68 15.83
C GLY A 201 14.45 -5.13 16.18
N LYS A 202 15.32 -4.96 15.21
CA LYS A 202 16.62 -4.31 15.33
C LYS A 202 16.45 -2.79 15.23
N LYS A 203 17.14 -2.06 16.12
CA LYS A 203 17.17 -0.58 16.10
C LYS A 203 18.28 -0.10 15.17
#